data_6b3074b453cbe04cd291abf126ce166c
#
_entry.id   6b3074b453cbe04cd291abf126ce166c
#
_cell.length_a   1.000
_cell.length_b   1.000
_cell.length_c   1.000
_cell.angle_alpha   90.00
_cell.angle_beta   90.00
_cell.angle_gamma   90.00
#
_symmetry.space_group_name_H-M   'P 1'
#
loop_
_entity.id
_entity.type
_entity.pdbx_description
1 polymer ?
#
loop_
_entity_poly.entity_id
_entity_poly.type
_entity_poly.pdbx_seq_one_letter_code
_entity_poly.pdbx_strand_id
1 'polypeptide(L)'
;MKRILLLLLLPIITFAQKEVVIHIKTDSYPSETKWTLYKDAYQGDTIAYVPYGHYTQGNTMHRDTVYIADSITNISFVMFDQYGDGIVNGEYYVTICEDTVVNYPVSTFTNGLIHNRTVPQCMPNPPPVQ
;
A
#
# COMPACT_ATOMS: atom_id res chain seq x y z
N MET A 1 36.40 45.66 4.50
CA MET A 1 34.95 45.40 4.14
C MET A 1 34.60 44.01 4.56
N LYS A 2 33.75 43.86 5.57
CA LYS A 2 33.23 42.54 6.01
C LYS A 2 32.09 42.14 5.07
N ARG A 3 32.28 41.08 4.27
CA ARG A 3 31.18 40.49 3.50
C ARG A 3 30.34 39.64 4.43
N ILE A 4 29.13 40.12 4.69
CA ILE A 4 28.12 39.33 5.42
C ILE A 4 27.55 38.29 4.44
N LEU A 5 27.93 37.02 4.61
CA LEU A 5 27.31 35.90 3.88
C LEU A 5 25.96 35.64 4.52
N LEU A 6 24.88 36.17 3.92
CA LEU A 6 23.53 35.89 4.33
C LEU A 6 23.17 34.45 3.90
N LEU A 7 23.32 33.49 4.83
CA LEU A 7 22.93 32.12 4.59
C LEU A 7 21.38 32.05 4.60
N LEU A 8 20.77 31.97 3.43
CA LEU A 8 19.32 31.84 3.28
C LEU A 8 18.94 30.40 3.69
N LEU A 9 18.51 30.21 4.95
CA LEU A 9 17.89 28.95 5.39
C LEU A 9 16.51 28.84 4.74
N LEU A 10 16.43 28.14 3.61
CA LEU A 10 15.17 27.73 3.04
C LEU A 10 14.54 26.67 3.97
N PRO A 11 13.29 26.83 4.41
CA PRO A 11 12.62 25.79 5.17
C PRO A 11 12.44 24.56 4.28
N ILE A 12 13.03 23.43 4.70
CA ILE A 12 12.77 22.14 4.04
C ILE A 12 11.36 21.73 4.47
N ILE A 13 10.39 21.89 3.57
CA ILE A 13 9.04 21.40 3.77
C ILE A 13 9.08 19.87 3.57
N THR A 14 9.18 19.13 4.64
CA THR A 14 9.00 17.68 4.62
C THR A 14 7.51 17.38 4.66
N PHE A 15 6.97 16.81 3.60
CA PHE A 15 5.62 16.26 3.64
C PHE A 15 5.66 14.96 4.43
N ALA A 16 4.91 14.89 5.52
CA ALA A 16 4.73 13.65 6.26
C ALA A 16 4.00 12.63 5.38
N GLN A 17 4.52 11.42 5.30
CA GLN A 17 3.97 10.31 4.52
C GLN A 17 3.76 9.09 5.42
N LYS A 18 2.74 8.30 5.08
CA LYS A 18 2.48 7.00 5.71
C LYS A 18 2.91 5.90 4.76
N GLU A 19 3.61 4.90 5.28
CA GLU A 19 4.00 3.72 4.53
C GLU A 19 2.83 2.73 4.48
N VAL A 20 2.45 2.35 3.27
CA VAL A 20 1.50 1.28 2.99
C VAL A 20 2.26 0.12 2.38
N VAL A 21 2.16 -1.06 2.97
CA VAL A 21 2.80 -2.26 2.44
C VAL A 21 1.74 -3.29 2.08
N ILE A 22 1.74 -3.72 0.83
CA ILE A 22 0.88 -4.76 0.30
C ILE A 22 1.67 -6.06 0.28
N HIS A 23 1.21 -7.07 1.01
CA HIS A 23 1.80 -8.39 1.06
C HIS A 23 0.89 -9.36 0.34
N ILE A 24 1.40 -10.07 -0.67
CA ILE A 24 0.63 -11.01 -1.48
C ILE A 24 1.43 -12.27 -1.64
N LYS A 25 0.90 -13.39 -1.16
CA LYS A 25 1.36 -14.71 -1.55
C LYS A 25 0.54 -15.14 -2.76
N THR A 26 1.17 -15.10 -3.93
CA THR A 26 0.53 -15.55 -5.17
C THR A 26 0.34 -17.08 -5.16
N ASP A 27 -0.60 -17.53 -5.95
CA ASP A 27 -0.78 -18.95 -6.26
C ASP A 27 0.13 -19.41 -7.41
N SER A 28 -0.25 -20.50 -8.09
CA SER A 28 0.50 -21.04 -9.24
C SER A 28 0.35 -20.19 -10.51
N TYR A 29 -0.57 -19.22 -10.52
CA TYR A 29 -0.87 -18.34 -11.66
C TYR A 29 -0.65 -16.86 -11.31
N PRO A 30 0.57 -16.45 -10.96
CA PRO A 30 0.85 -15.12 -10.41
C PRO A 30 0.47 -13.97 -11.35
N SER A 31 0.50 -14.19 -12.66
CA SER A 31 0.18 -13.18 -13.67
C SER A 31 -1.31 -12.75 -13.68
N GLU A 32 -2.18 -13.52 -13.05
CA GLU A 32 -3.61 -13.24 -12.94
C GLU A 32 -3.97 -12.27 -11.81
N THR A 33 -2.99 -11.99 -10.94
CA THR A 33 -3.17 -11.12 -9.78
C THR A 33 -2.89 -9.66 -10.14
N LYS A 34 -3.81 -8.79 -9.79
CA LYS A 34 -3.73 -7.34 -9.91
C LYS A 34 -4.29 -6.69 -8.67
N TRP A 35 -3.78 -5.52 -8.28
CA TRP A 35 -4.40 -4.71 -7.25
C TRP A 35 -4.38 -3.22 -7.61
N THR A 36 -5.29 -2.48 -6.99
CA THR A 36 -5.34 -1.01 -7.08
C THR A 36 -5.64 -0.42 -5.70
N LEU A 37 -4.92 0.62 -5.35
CA LEU A 37 -5.15 1.43 -4.16
C LEU A 37 -5.73 2.78 -4.59
N TYR A 38 -6.92 3.09 -4.09
CA TYR A 38 -7.63 4.35 -4.33
C TYR A 38 -7.65 5.21 -3.08
N LYS A 39 -7.67 6.51 -3.29
CA LYS A 39 -7.96 7.48 -2.24
C LYS A 39 -9.48 7.49 -1.97
N ASP A 40 -9.84 7.53 -0.70
CA ASP A 40 -11.19 7.60 -0.16
C ASP A 40 -12.04 6.36 -0.46
N ALA A 41 -12.53 6.16 -1.68
CA ALA A 41 -13.45 5.11 -2.04
C ALA A 41 -13.05 4.39 -3.33
N TYR A 42 -13.67 3.24 -3.57
CA TYR A 42 -13.53 2.51 -4.83
C TYR A 42 -13.86 3.40 -6.02
N GLN A 43 -12.98 3.39 -7.03
CA GLN A 43 -13.01 4.26 -8.21
C GLN A 43 -12.77 5.76 -7.91
N GLY A 44 -12.28 6.09 -6.74
CA GLY A 44 -11.71 7.40 -6.44
C GLY A 44 -10.36 7.62 -7.16
N ASP A 45 -9.62 8.63 -6.74
CA ASP A 45 -8.29 8.89 -7.30
C ASP A 45 -7.36 7.71 -7.06
N THR A 46 -6.76 7.19 -8.13
CA THR A 46 -5.79 6.09 -8.03
C THR A 46 -4.50 6.59 -7.40
N ILE A 47 -4.11 5.99 -6.28
CA ILE A 47 -2.82 6.25 -5.62
C ILE A 47 -1.72 5.40 -6.25
N ALA A 48 -1.97 4.09 -6.38
CA ALA A 48 -1.03 3.12 -6.94
C ALA A 48 -1.76 1.88 -7.45
N TYR A 49 -1.11 1.14 -8.32
CA TYR A 49 -1.64 -0.13 -8.80
C TYR A 49 -0.52 -1.04 -9.32
N VAL A 50 -0.81 -2.33 -9.36
CA VAL A 50 -0.01 -3.35 -10.04
C VAL A 50 -0.90 -4.01 -11.08
N PRO A 51 -0.51 -4.02 -12.37
CA PRO A 51 -1.31 -4.62 -13.45
C PRO A 51 -1.21 -6.14 -13.47
N TYR A 52 -2.10 -6.79 -14.20
CA TYR A 52 -1.95 -8.20 -14.55
C TYR A 52 -0.62 -8.44 -15.27
N GLY A 53 0.01 -9.59 -15.02
CA GLY A 53 1.30 -9.95 -15.59
C GLY A 53 2.52 -9.35 -14.87
N HIS A 54 2.31 -8.55 -13.82
CA HIS A 54 3.42 -7.99 -13.04
C HIS A 54 4.15 -9.06 -12.23
N TYR A 55 3.40 -9.89 -11.51
CA TYR A 55 3.98 -10.99 -10.76
C TYR A 55 4.29 -12.16 -11.68
N THR A 56 5.52 -12.66 -11.61
CA THR A 56 6.01 -13.75 -12.48
C THR A 56 6.39 -15.01 -11.71
N GLN A 57 6.46 -14.92 -10.38
CA GLN A 57 6.78 -16.04 -9.51
C GLN A 57 5.55 -16.47 -8.73
N GLY A 58 5.09 -17.69 -8.97
CA GLY A 58 3.97 -18.29 -8.25
C GLY A 58 4.38 -18.86 -6.90
N ASN A 59 3.39 -19.07 -6.04
CA ASN A 59 3.54 -19.62 -4.68
C ASN A 59 4.59 -18.87 -3.84
N THR A 60 4.75 -17.57 -4.10
CA THR A 60 5.80 -16.72 -3.53
C THR A 60 5.17 -15.50 -2.87
N MET A 61 5.71 -15.10 -1.73
CA MET A 61 5.34 -13.87 -1.05
C MET A 61 6.00 -12.67 -1.74
N HIS A 62 5.18 -11.77 -2.26
CA HIS A 62 5.57 -10.47 -2.80
C HIS A 62 5.25 -9.37 -1.80
N ARG A 63 6.03 -8.30 -1.87
CA ARG A 63 5.88 -7.14 -1.00
C ARG A 63 6.04 -5.86 -1.82
N ASP A 64 4.97 -5.08 -1.91
CA ASP A 64 4.97 -3.80 -2.59
C ASP A 64 4.79 -2.67 -1.58
N THR A 65 5.60 -1.64 -1.66
CA THR A 65 5.55 -0.49 -0.75
C THR A 65 5.08 0.76 -1.50
N VAL A 66 4.10 1.45 -0.92
CA VAL A 66 3.54 2.71 -1.41
C VAL A 66 3.56 3.72 -0.30
N TYR A 67 3.91 4.97 -0.60
CA TYR A 67 3.84 6.08 0.35
C TYR A 67 2.64 6.96 0.03
N ILE A 68 1.80 7.21 1.02
CA ILE A 68 0.62 8.07 0.91
C ILE A 68 0.80 9.33 1.74
N ALA A 69 0.16 10.43 1.32
CA ALA A 69 0.18 11.69 2.09
C ALA A 69 -0.47 11.49 3.47
N ASP A 70 0.08 12.13 4.49
CA ASP A 70 -0.43 12.04 5.87
C ASP A 70 -1.88 12.51 6.01
N SER A 71 -2.31 13.42 5.12
CA SER A 71 -3.68 13.93 5.05
C SER A 71 -4.72 12.92 4.56
N ILE A 72 -4.32 11.78 3.98
CA ILE A 72 -5.25 10.74 3.53
C ILE A 72 -5.78 9.98 4.75
N THR A 73 -7.10 10.02 4.93
CA THR A 73 -7.79 9.41 6.07
C THR A 73 -8.55 8.13 5.72
N ASN A 74 -8.86 7.93 4.45
CA ASN A 74 -9.55 6.74 3.96
C ASN A 74 -8.90 6.25 2.66
N ILE A 75 -8.91 4.94 2.47
CA ILE A 75 -8.46 4.27 1.26
C ILE A 75 -9.43 3.17 0.88
N SER A 76 -9.43 2.81 -0.40
CA SER A 76 -10.03 1.59 -0.91
C SER A 76 -8.95 0.74 -1.59
N PHE A 77 -8.65 -0.40 -1.01
CA PHE A 77 -7.77 -1.40 -1.62
C PHE A 77 -8.61 -2.43 -2.35
N VAL A 78 -8.29 -2.71 -3.59
CA VAL A 78 -9.01 -3.68 -4.40
C VAL A 78 -8.05 -4.72 -4.96
N MET A 79 -8.31 -5.97 -4.61
CA MET A 79 -7.64 -7.12 -5.20
C MET A 79 -8.47 -7.65 -6.35
N PHE A 80 -7.82 -7.97 -7.47
CA PHE A 80 -8.45 -8.55 -8.65
C PHE A 80 -7.76 -9.87 -9.01
N ASP A 81 -8.58 -10.77 -9.54
CA ASP A 81 -8.16 -12.01 -10.15
C ASP A 81 -8.75 -12.11 -11.57
N GLN A 82 -7.89 -12.44 -12.56
CA GLN A 82 -8.28 -12.41 -13.97
C GLN A 82 -9.24 -13.54 -14.34
N TYR A 83 -9.07 -14.71 -13.78
CA TYR A 83 -9.90 -15.89 -14.07
C TYR A 83 -11.11 -16.02 -13.15
N GLY A 84 -11.14 -15.36 -12.02
CA GLY A 84 -12.28 -15.32 -11.11
C GLY A 84 -12.36 -16.49 -10.14
N ASP A 85 -11.26 -17.18 -9.90
CA ASP A 85 -11.15 -18.26 -8.91
C ASP A 85 -10.39 -17.83 -7.63
N GLY A 86 -9.97 -16.57 -7.58
CA GLY A 86 -9.22 -15.99 -6.48
C GLY A 86 -7.74 -16.38 -6.51
N ILE A 87 -7.04 -16.19 -5.39
CA ILE A 87 -5.64 -16.59 -5.24
C ILE A 87 -5.61 -17.92 -4.49
N VAL A 88 -5.84 -19.02 -5.17
CA VAL A 88 -6.01 -20.35 -4.57
C VAL A 88 -4.77 -20.78 -3.79
N ASN A 89 -4.92 -21.07 -2.49
CA ASN A 89 -3.82 -21.35 -1.55
C ASN A 89 -2.83 -20.17 -1.35
N GLY A 90 -3.19 -18.99 -1.83
CA GLY A 90 -2.50 -17.76 -1.55
C GLY A 90 -3.18 -16.97 -0.42
N GLU A 91 -2.66 -15.81 -0.14
CA GLU A 91 -3.19 -14.89 0.86
C GLU A 91 -2.73 -13.47 0.54
N TYR A 92 -3.40 -12.48 1.10
CA TYR A 92 -2.88 -11.12 1.09
C TYR A 92 -3.29 -10.36 2.35
N TYR A 93 -2.47 -9.40 2.71
CA TYR A 93 -2.77 -8.44 3.76
C TYR A 93 -2.10 -7.10 3.45
N VAL A 94 -2.66 -6.03 3.99
CA VAL A 94 -2.15 -4.68 3.82
C VAL A 94 -1.87 -4.10 5.20
N THR A 95 -0.70 -3.51 5.37
CA THR A 95 -0.32 -2.77 6.57
C THR A 95 -0.15 -1.29 6.26
N ILE A 96 -0.50 -0.44 7.21
CA ILE A 96 -0.20 1.00 7.17
C ILE A 96 0.50 1.35 8.47
N CYS A 97 1.71 1.88 8.39
CA CYS A 97 2.54 2.14 9.57
C CYS A 97 2.63 0.92 10.50
N GLU A 98 2.84 -0.27 9.92
CA GLU A 98 2.91 -1.57 10.60
C GLU A 98 1.57 -2.11 11.13
N ASP A 99 0.50 -1.31 11.19
CA ASP A 99 -0.84 -1.77 11.57
C ASP A 99 -1.51 -2.50 10.40
N THR A 100 -1.99 -3.72 10.64
CA THR A 100 -2.73 -4.49 9.64
C THR A 100 -4.14 -3.93 9.45
N VAL A 101 -4.41 -3.38 8.27
CA VAL A 101 -5.73 -2.79 7.93
C VAL A 101 -6.58 -3.70 7.04
N VAL A 102 -5.96 -4.56 6.25
CA VAL A 102 -6.61 -5.61 5.48
C VAL A 102 -5.93 -6.93 5.81
N ASN A 103 -6.71 -7.95 6.12
CA ASN A 103 -6.20 -9.32 6.33
C ASN A 103 -7.14 -10.30 5.63
N TYR A 104 -6.62 -10.99 4.63
CA TYR A 104 -7.38 -11.97 3.85
C TYR A 104 -6.58 -13.28 3.70
N PRO A 105 -6.63 -14.13 4.74
CA PRO A 105 -5.82 -15.36 4.79
C PRO A 105 -6.34 -16.49 3.90
N VAL A 106 -7.58 -16.36 3.39
CA VAL A 106 -8.21 -17.37 2.50
C VAL A 106 -8.77 -16.63 1.30
N SER A 107 -8.17 -16.86 0.14
CA SER A 107 -8.45 -16.07 -1.05
C SER A 107 -9.43 -16.76 -1.98
N THR A 108 -10.64 -16.97 -1.52
CA THR A 108 -11.76 -17.40 -2.36
C THR A 108 -12.62 -16.16 -2.68
N PHE A 109 -12.32 -15.49 -3.74
CA PHE A 109 -13.16 -14.42 -4.28
C PHE A 109 -13.27 -14.62 -5.79
N THR A 110 -14.25 -13.99 -6.40
CA THR A 110 -14.40 -13.98 -7.84
C THR A 110 -13.51 -12.88 -8.46
N ASN A 111 -13.96 -12.15 -9.43
CA ASN A 111 -13.13 -11.22 -10.22
C ASN A 111 -12.51 -10.06 -9.42
N GLY A 112 -13.04 -9.71 -8.25
CA GLY A 112 -12.48 -8.64 -7.43
C GLY A 112 -13.07 -8.57 -6.03
N LEU A 113 -12.30 -8.05 -5.09
CA LEU A 113 -12.69 -7.85 -3.70
C LEU A 113 -12.25 -6.47 -3.22
N ILE A 114 -13.20 -5.68 -2.72
CA ILE A 114 -13.02 -4.30 -2.31
C ILE A 114 -12.90 -4.22 -0.78
N HIS A 115 -11.86 -3.55 -0.32
CA HIS A 115 -11.63 -3.27 1.11
C HIS A 115 -11.56 -1.77 1.34
N ASN A 116 -12.63 -1.18 1.87
CA ASN A 116 -12.65 0.20 2.32
C ASN A 116 -12.13 0.27 3.76
N ARG A 117 -11.12 1.11 4.01
CA ARG A 117 -10.45 1.19 5.30
C ARG A 117 -10.16 2.65 5.69
N THR A 118 -10.32 2.92 6.99
CA THR A 118 -9.78 4.15 7.59
C THR A 118 -8.27 3.99 7.78
N VAL A 119 -7.54 5.02 7.42
CA VAL A 119 -6.07 5.04 7.56
C VAL A 119 -5.73 5.34 9.02
N PRO A 120 -4.94 4.49 9.70
CA PRO A 120 -4.54 4.75 11.07
C PRO A 120 -3.65 5.99 11.17
N GLN A 121 -3.65 6.61 12.35
CA GLN A 121 -2.65 7.62 12.69
C GLN A 121 -1.35 6.89 13.03
N CYS A 122 -0.31 7.16 12.26
CA CYS A 122 1.00 6.59 12.55
C CYS A 122 1.56 7.22 13.82
N MET A 123 1.90 6.41 14.80
CA MET A 123 2.59 6.90 16.00
C MET A 123 3.97 7.42 15.56
N PRO A 124 4.39 8.61 16.01
CA PRO A 124 5.77 9.00 15.83
C PRO A 124 6.65 7.96 16.52
N ASN A 125 7.72 7.53 15.86
CA ASN A 125 8.70 6.64 16.51
C ASN A 125 9.07 7.24 17.86
N PRO A 126 8.99 6.47 18.98
CA PRO A 126 9.44 6.98 20.25
C PRO A 126 10.89 7.44 20.09
N PRO A 127 11.27 8.56 20.73
CA PRO A 127 12.65 9.00 20.68
C PRO A 127 13.56 7.87 21.17
N PRO A 128 14.76 7.72 20.61
CA PRO A 128 15.69 6.68 21.04
C PRO A 128 15.88 6.76 22.54
N VAL A 129 15.78 5.62 23.21
CA VAL A 129 15.98 5.51 24.67
C VAL A 129 17.40 5.98 24.96
N GLN A 130 17.50 7.07 25.72
CA GLN A 130 18.79 7.60 26.16
C GLN A 130 19.28 6.83 27.38
#